data_d9c2c2df3ed0ae5fb55c3dbbd29fddfe
#
_entry.id   d9c2c2df3ed0ae5fb55c3dbbd29fddfe
#
_cell.length_a   1.000
_cell.length_b   1.000
_cell.length_c   1.000
_cell.angle_alpha   90.00
_cell.angle_beta   90.00
_cell.angle_gamma   90.00
#
_symmetry.space_group_name_H-M   'P 1'
#
loop_
_entity.id
_entity.type
_entity.pdbx_description
1 polymer ?
#
loop_
_entity_poly.entity_id
_entity_poly.type
_entity_poly.pdbx_seq_one_letter_code
_entity_poly.pdbx_strand_id
1 'polypeptide(L)'
;KKIPYLAKLGVDVLWLNPIYASPQVDNGYDISNYREIEPTFGTMEDFENLLAEAHEAGLKIILDLVVNHTSDQHPWFQESRKSKDNPYSDYYIWKDEVINNWGSSFGGSAWEYAEERAQYYLHCFAKEQPDLNWENPKVRQEVYDILRFWLDKGIDGFRMDVISLLSKDQSFPDGPVIQNKAYGSYYAGCANGPRVHEFLQEMNREVLSKYDIMTVGETPHTNADEAALYTDESRKELNMVFHFDHMHLDYDENGKYATNRVPLVALKKVMTQWQDKMHECNGWNSLYWCNHDQ
;
A
#
# COMPACT_ATOMS: atom_id res chain seq x y z
N LYS A 1 27.03 -6.65 1.52
CA LYS A 1 28.25 -5.83 1.23
C LYS A 1 28.10 -4.36 1.68
N LYS A 2 26.91 -3.77 1.77
CA LYS A 2 26.68 -2.36 2.17
C LYS A 2 26.23 -2.18 3.60
N ILE A 3 25.93 -3.25 4.33
CA ILE A 3 25.47 -3.22 5.73
C ILE A 3 26.41 -2.39 6.63
N PRO A 4 27.74 -2.65 6.64
CA PRO A 4 28.65 -1.85 7.48
C PRO A 4 28.68 -0.36 7.13
N TYR A 5 28.52 -0.02 5.84
CA TYR A 5 28.43 1.35 5.39
C TYR A 5 27.17 2.04 5.91
N LEU A 6 26.01 1.38 5.81
CA LEU A 6 24.72 1.91 6.25
C LEU A 6 24.67 2.08 7.78
N ALA A 7 25.19 1.10 8.52
CA ALA A 7 25.33 1.21 9.98
C ALA A 7 26.22 2.39 10.39
N LYS A 8 27.39 2.56 9.71
CA LYS A 8 28.29 3.70 9.95
C LYS A 8 27.66 5.03 9.57
N LEU A 9 26.79 5.06 8.58
CA LEU A 9 26.05 6.27 8.15
C LEU A 9 25.02 6.71 9.20
N GLY A 10 24.65 5.83 10.14
CA GLY A 10 23.66 6.10 11.20
C GLY A 10 22.22 5.77 10.76
N VAL A 11 22.07 4.82 9.85
CA VAL A 11 20.77 4.24 9.51
C VAL A 11 20.35 3.29 10.61
N ASP A 12 19.08 3.32 11.04
CA ASP A 12 18.51 2.42 12.02
C ASP A 12 17.64 1.35 11.36
N VAL A 13 16.89 1.71 10.34
CA VAL A 13 15.94 0.83 9.66
C VAL A 13 16.16 0.85 8.15
N LEU A 14 16.16 -0.33 7.53
CA LEU A 14 16.17 -0.51 6.07
C LEU A 14 14.78 -0.92 5.62
N TRP A 15 14.16 -0.10 4.79
CA TRP A 15 12.97 -0.50 4.05
C TRP A 15 13.38 -1.08 2.70
N LEU A 16 13.03 -2.35 2.49
CA LEU A 16 13.19 -3.02 1.20
C LEU A 16 11.90 -2.88 0.39
N ASN A 17 12.01 -2.32 -0.83
CA ASN A 17 10.93 -2.37 -1.81
C ASN A 17 10.56 -3.84 -2.08
N PRO A 18 9.42 -4.14 -2.75
CA PRO A 18 8.97 -5.52 -2.89
C PRO A 18 10.06 -6.44 -3.42
N ILE A 19 10.39 -7.47 -2.63
CA ILE A 19 11.39 -8.50 -2.96
C ILE A 19 10.75 -9.83 -3.40
N TYR A 20 9.43 -9.85 -3.45
CA TYR A 20 8.62 -11.04 -3.71
C TYR A 20 8.62 -11.40 -5.19
N ALA A 21 8.29 -12.67 -5.49
CA ALA A 21 8.11 -13.11 -6.88
C ALA A 21 7.07 -12.25 -7.59
N SER A 22 7.45 -11.68 -8.73
CA SER A 22 6.64 -10.71 -9.48
C SER A 22 6.97 -10.77 -10.97
N PRO A 23 5.98 -10.64 -11.88
CA PRO A 23 6.20 -10.40 -13.30
C PRO A 23 6.87 -9.07 -13.63
N GLN A 24 7.05 -8.17 -12.64
CA GLN A 24 7.73 -6.88 -12.76
C GLN A 24 7.03 -5.88 -13.70
N VAL A 25 5.72 -5.95 -13.83
CA VAL A 25 4.92 -4.96 -14.59
C VAL A 25 4.99 -3.59 -13.91
N ASP A 26 5.02 -3.59 -12.58
CA ASP A 26 5.12 -2.39 -11.75
C ASP A 26 6.26 -2.50 -10.73
N ASN A 27 7.47 -2.81 -11.22
CA ASN A 27 8.71 -2.85 -10.43
C ASN A 27 8.62 -3.66 -9.12
N GLY A 28 7.82 -4.74 -9.13
CA GLY A 28 7.65 -5.64 -7.99
C GLY A 28 6.36 -5.41 -7.20
N TYR A 29 5.62 -4.32 -7.44
CA TYR A 29 4.33 -4.08 -6.79
C TYR A 29 3.18 -4.92 -7.36
N ASP A 30 3.42 -5.71 -8.41
CA ASP A 30 2.54 -6.75 -8.96
C ASP A 30 3.00 -8.13 -8.46
N ILE A 31 2.64 -8.47 -7.23
CA ILE A 31 3.13 -9.68 -6.54
C ILE A 31 2.37 -10.93 -6.99
N SER A 32 3.10 -11.92 -7.51
CA SER A 32 2.56 -13.22 -7.91
C SER A 32 2.70 -14.30 -6.83
N ASN A 33 3.67 -14.17 -5.91
CA ASN A 33 3.80 -15.05 -4.75
C ASN A 33 4.46 -14.31 -3.58
N TYR A 34 3.73 -14.09 -2.50
CA TYR A 34 4.20 -13.37 -1.31
C TYR A 34 5.22 -14.13 -0.46
N ARG A 35 5.44 -15.41 -0.71
CA ARG A 35 6.30 -16.27 0.11
C ARG A 35 7.58 -16.71 -0.60
N GLU A 36 7.83 -16.18 -1.79
CA GLU A 36 9.02 -16.45 -2.59
C GLU A 36 9.77 -15.14 -2.86
N ILE A 37 11.09 -15.24 -2.94
CA ILE A 37 11.93 -14.12 -3.36
C ILE A 37 12.01 -14.10 -4.89
N GLU A 38 11.90 -12.91 -5.47
CA GLU A 38 12.13 -12.71 -6.91
C GLU A 38 13.54 -13.17 -7.29
N PRO A 39 13.71 -14.10 -8.24
CA PRO A 39 15.00 -14.70 -8.55
C PRO A 39 16.10 -13.70 -8.91
N THR A 40 15.76 -12.52 -9.41
CA THR A 40 16.73 -11.47 -9.74
C THR A 40 17.39 -10.86 -8.49
N PHE A 41 16.76 -10.99 -7.33
CA PHE A 41 17.29 -10.51 -6.04
C PHE A 41 18.01 -11.59 -5.26
N GLY A 42 17.82 -12.85 -5.61
CA GLY A 42 18.44 -13.98 -4.95
C GLY A 42 17.43 -15.03 -4.48
N THR A 43 17.76 -15.69 -3.39
CA THR A 43 16.99 -16.78 -2.80
C THR A 43 16.45 -16.39 -1.42
N MET A 44 15.60 -17.24 -0.84
CA MET A 44 15.18 -17.09 0.56
C MET A 44 16.36 -17.16 1.52
N GLU A 45 17.35 -18.03 1.25
CA GLU A 45 18.59 -18.11 2.04
C GLU A 45 19.40 -16.81 1.98
N ASP A 46 19.49 -16.17 0.78
CA ASP A 46 20.15 -14.87 0.66
C ASP A 46 19.44 -13.78 1.47
N PHE A 47 18.11 -13.79 1.50
CA PHE A 47 17.34 -12.87 2.34
C PHE A 47 17.56 -13.15 3.83
N GLU A 48 17.51 -14.39 4.29
CA GLU A 48 17.74 -14.76 5.68
C GLU A 48 19.16 -14.38 6.13
N ASN A 49 20.16 -14.55 5.27
CA ASN A 49 21.52 -14.08 5.51
C ASN A 49 21.61 -12.55 5.61
N LEU A 50 20.91 -11.82 4.72
CA LEU A 50 20.83 -10.35 4.77
C LEU A 50 20.22 -9.88 6.10
N LEU A 51 19.14 -10.52 6.54
CA LEU A 51 18.45 -10.20 7.79
C LEU A 51 19.37 -10.43 9.00
N ALA A 52 20.05 -11.56 9.04
CA ALA A 52 21.00 -11.88 10.11
C ALA A 52 22.17 -10.87 10.14
N GLU A 53 22.80 -10.57 8.99
CA GLU A 53 23.90 -9.59 8.92
C GLU A 53 23.43 -8.17 9.32
N ALA A 54 22.20 -7.78 8.96
CA ALA A 54 21.65 -6.49 9.34
C ALA A 54 21.45 -6.39 10.85
N HIS A 55 20.84 -7.40 11.46
CA HIS A 55 20.63 -7.47 12.92
C HIS A 55 21.94 -7.48 13.68
N GLU A 56 22.95 -8.23 13.24
CA GLU A 56 24.30 -8.23 13.85
C GLU A 56 24.94 -6.84 13.80
N ALA A 57 24.67 -6.06 12.75
CA ALA A 57 25.13 -4.69 12.63
C ALA A 57 24.26 -3.65 13.35
N GLY A 58 23.21 -4.07 14.04
CA GLY A 58 22.27 -3.21 14.76
C GLY A 58 21.22 -2.53 13.87
N LEU A 59 21.07 -2.96 12.62
CA LEU A 59 20.06 -2.46 11.69
C LEU A 59 18.79 -3.30 11.75
N LYS A 60 17.66 -2.65 11.57
CA LYS A 60 16.35 -3.26 11.42
C LYS A 60 15.96 -3.38 9.96
N ILE A 61 15.15 -4.39 9.61
CA ILE A 61 14.63 -4.57 8.24
C ILE A 61 13.11 -4.60 8.27
N ILE A 62 12.49 -3.71 7.48
CA ILE A 62 11.06 -3.76 7.19
C ILE A 62 10.85 -4.07 5.72
N LEU A 63 9.79 -4.83 5.42
CA LEU A 63 9.39 -5.19 4.08
C LEU A 63 8.20 -4.37 3.61
N ASP A 64 7.98 -4.34 2.30
CA ASP A 64 6.79 -3.75 1.71
C ASP A 64 5.60 -4.72 1.81
N LEU A 65 4.48 -4.27 2.31
CA LEU A 65 3.24 -5.02 2.36
C LEU A 65 2.28 -4.47 1.30
N VAL A 66 2.20 -5.14 0.17
CA VAL A 66 1.34 -4.77 -0.96
C VAL A 66 0.11 -5.65 -0.95
N VAL A 67 -0.99 -5.18 -0.38
CA VAL A 67 -2.20 -5.99 -0.16
C VAL A 67 -3.50 -5.29 -0.57
N ASN A 68 -3.40 -4.16 -1.27
CA ASN A 68 -4.53 -3.58 -1.98
C ASN A 68 -4.89 -4.41 -3.21
N HIS A 69 -3.89 -4.98 -3.88
CA HIS A 69 -3.99 -5.75 -5.11
C HIS A 69 -2.94 -6.87 -5.14
N THR A 70 -3.03 -7.75 -6.11
CA THR A 70 -1.97 -8.73 -6.44
C THR A 70 -1.60 -8.60 -7.91
N SER A 71 -0.58 -9.35 -8.36
CA SER A 71 -0.44 -9.59 -9.80
C SER A 71 -1.65 -10.38 -10.34
N ASP A 72 -1.97 -10.16 -11.60
CA ASP A 72 -2.90 -11.02 -12.34
C ASP A 72 -2.37 -12.47 -12.49
N GLN A 73 -1.06 -12.67 -12.30
CA GLN A 73 -0.42 -14.00 -12.28
C GLN A 73 -0.47 -14.68 -10.90
N HIS A 74 -1.00 -14.01 -9.87
CA HIS A 74 -1.20 -14.63 -8.57
C HIS A 74 -2.20 -15.80 -8.66
N PRO A 75 -1.94 -16.96 -8.02
CA PRO A 75 -2.84 -18.11 -8.07
C PRO A 75 -4.29 -17.80 -7.70
N TRP A 76 -4.52 -16.89 -6.76
CA TRP A 76 -5.87 -16.48 -6.38
C TRP A 76 -6.63 -15.83 -7.55
N PHE A 77 -5.98 -14.94 -8.31
CA PHE A 77 -6.62 -14.30 -9.44
C PHE A 77 -6.80 -15.27 -10.61
N GLN A 78 -5.78 -16.10 -10.88
CA GLN A 78 -5.86 -17.14 -11.90
C GLN A 78 -7.03 -18.11 -11.66
N GLU A 79 -7.34 -18.43 -10.41
CA GLU A 79 -8.52 -19.24 -10.08
C GLU A 79 -9.81 -18.41 -10.12
N SER A 80 -9.80 -17.19 -9.55
CA SER A 80 -10.96 -16.30 -9.49
C SER A 80 -11.52 -15.99 -10.88
N ARG A 81 -10.65 -15.74 -11.87
CA ARG A 81 -11.05 -15.37 -13.24
C ARG A 81 -11.66 -16.50 -14.06
N LYS A 82 -11.52 -17.77 -13.64
CA LYS A 82 -12.04 -18.93 -14.39
C LYS A 82 -13.56 -19.02 -14.36
N SER A 83 -14.19 -18.66 -13.24
CA SER A 83 -15.64 -18.76 -13.10
C SER A 83 -16.16 -17.98 -11.89
N LYS A 84 -17.47 -17.75 -11.87
CA LYS A 84 -18.18 -17.17 -10.70
C LYS A 84 -18.32 -18.17 -9.54
N ASP A 85 -17.98 -19.42 -9.74
CA ASP A 85 -18.35 -20.54 -8.88
C ASP A 85 -17.11 -21.36 -8.48
N ASN A 86 -16.19 -20.72 -7.74
CA ASN A 86 -14.99 -21.35 -7.19
C ASN A 86 -14.62 -20.70 -5.83
N PRO A 87 -13.75 -21.33 -5.02
CA PRO A 87 -13.37 -20.84 -3.69
C PRO A 87 -12.75 -19.43 -3.67
N TYR A 88 -12.16 -19.00 -4.78
CA TYR A 88 -11.49 -17.71 -4.93
C TYR A 88 -12.36 -16.66 -5.64
N SER A 89 -13.61 -17.02 -5.99
CA SER A 89 -14.49 -16.17 -6.80
C SER A 89 -14.61 -14.75 -6.25
N ASP A 90 -14.71 -14.58 -4.92
CA ASP A 90 -14.92 -13.31 -4.25
C ASP A 90 -13.63 -12.73 -3.63
N TYR A 91 -12.45 -13.21 -4.04
CA TYR A 91 -11.18 -12.65 -3.58
C TYR A 91 -10.88 -11.29 -4.22
N TYR A 92 -11.47 -11.03 -5.39
CA TYR A 92 -11.33 -9.78 -6.13
C TYR A 92 -12.69 -9.14 -6.37
N ILE A 93 -12.66 -7.88 -6.78
CA ILE A 93 -13.89 -7.10 -6.97
C ILE A 93 -14.35 -7.25 -8.43
N TRP A 94 -15.44 -7.98 -8.62
CA TRP A 94 -16.04 -8.28 -9.92
C TRP A 94 -17.39 -7.63 -10.09
N LYS A 95 -17.72 -7.18 -11.32
CA LYS A 95 -19.03 -6.63 -11.70
C LYS A 95 -19.44 -7.13 -13.09
N ASP A 96 -20.74 -7.27 -13.31
CA ASP A 96 -21.26 -7.70 -14.63
C ASP A 96 -21.13 -6.61 -15.70
N GLU A 97 -21.00 -5.34 -15.28
CA GLU A 97 -20.82 -4.17 -16.14
C GLU A 97 -19.89 -3.14 -15.48
N VAL A 98 -19.42 -2.17 -16.26
CA VAL A 98 -18.69 -1.01 -15.72
C VAL A 98 -19.71 -0.12 -14.99
N ILE A 99 -19.55 -0.02 -13.67
CA ILE A 99 -20.58 0.57 -12.76
C ILE A 99 -20.32 2.02 -12.40
N ASN A 100 -19.14 2.57 -12.73
CA ASN A 100 -18.78 3.96 -12.48
C ASN A 100 -17.71 4.46 -13.46
N ASN A 101 -17.35 5.73 -13.33
CA ASN A 101 -16.44 6.40 -14.23
C ASN A 101 -14.96 6.33 -13.84
N TRP A 102 -14.56 5.46 -12.92
CA TRP A 102 -13.19 5.46 -12.36
C TRP A 102 -12.14 5.16 -13.43
N GLY A 103 -11.06 5.94 -13.39
CA GLY A 103 -9.86 5.72 -14.18
C GLY A 103 -8.74 5.12 -13.33
N SER A 104 -7.92 4.29 -13.95
CA SER A 104 -6.70 3.73 -13.35
C SER A 104 -5.63 4.82 -13.17
N SER A 105 -4.76 4.65 -12.18
CA SER A 105 -3.57 5.51 -11.97
C SER A 105 -2.65 5.55 -13.19
N PHE A 106 -2.58 4.45 -13.94
CA PHE A 106 -1.71 4.35 -15.13
C PHE A 106 -2.44 4.64 -16.44
N GLY A 107 -3.70 5.11 -16.34
CA GLY A 107 -4.52 5.53 -17.47
C GLY A 107 -5.53 4.48 -17.92
N GLY A 108 -6.55 4.92 -18.64
CA GLY A 108 -7.66 4.07 -19.01
C GLY A 108 -8.72 3.90 -17.93
N SER A 109 -9.67 3.01 -18.16
CA SER A 109 -10.69 2.62 -17.17
C SER A 109 -10.04 1.86 -16.00
N ALA A 110 -10.60 1.97 -14.83
CA ALA A 110 -10.25 1.10 -13.68
C ALA A 110 -10.97 -0.27 -13.73
N TRP A 111 -11.71 -0.53 -14.77
CA TRP A 111 -12.45 -1.78 -14.99
C TRP A 111 -11.99 -2.47 -16.27
N GLU A 112 -11.50 -3.71 -16.15
CA GLU A 112 -11.04 -4.53 -17.27
C GLU A 112 -11.91 -5.79 -17.41
N TYR A 113 -12.26 -6.16 -18.65
CA TYR A 113 -13.11 -7.30 -18.95
C TYR A 113 -12.29 -8.61 -19.00
N ALA A 114 -12.74 -9.62 -18.26
CA ALA A 114 -12.19 -10.96 -18.31
C ALA A 114 -13.15 -11.90 -19.07
N GLU A 115 -12.74 -12.33 -20.26
CA GLU A 115 -13.57 -13.14 -21.17
C GLU A 115 -13.98 -14.48 -20.55
N GLU A 116 -13.05 -15.13 -19.82
CA GLU A 116 -13.28 -16.44 -19.23
C GLU A 116 -14.42 -16.44 -18.19
N ARG A 117 -14.52 -15.32 -17.46
CA ARG A 117 -15.54 -15.14 -16.40
C ARG A 117 -16.75 -14.34 -16.91
N ALA A 118 -16.64 -13.66 -18.03
CA ALA A 118 -17.62 -12.72 -18.58
C ALA A 118 -18.04 -11.65 -17.56
N GLN A 119 -17.05 -11.07 -16.86
CA GLN A 119 -17.22 -9.97 -15.89
C GLN A 119 -16.07 -9.00 -16.01
N TYR A 120 -16.25 -7.80 -15.44
CA TYR A 120 -15.21 -6.79 -15.25
C TYR A 120 -14.62 -6.91 -13.84
N TYR A 121 -13.30 -6.81 -13.70
CA TYR A 121 -12.64 -6.66 -12.41
C TYR A 121 -12.12 -5.25 -12.21
N LEU A 122 -12.04 -4.82 -10.94
CA LEU A 122 -11.48 -3.54 -10.55
C LEU A 122 -9.95 -3.63 -10.51
N HIS A 123 -9.28 -2.61 -11.06
CA HIS A 123 -7.85 -2.36 -10.88
C HIS A 123 -7.58 -0.85 -10.73
N CYS A 124 -7.18 -0.41 -9.56
CA CYS A 124 -6.84 1.00 -9.34
C CYS A 124 -5.50 1.39 -9.99
N PHE A 125 -4.63 0.42 -10.24
CA PHE A 125 -3.32 0.55 -10.88
C PHE A 125 -3.30 -0.12 -12.26
N ALA A 126 -2.22 -0.82 -12.65
CA ALA A 126 -2.20 -1.53 -13.92
C ALA A 126 -3.31 -2.58 -14.01
N LYS A 127 -3.76 -2.90 -15.23
CA LYS A 127 -4.74 -3.99 -15.42
C LYS A 127 -4.22 -5.35 -14.95
N GLU A 128 -2.91 -5.50 -14.89
CA GLU A 128 -2.22 -6.64 -14.32
C GLU A 128 -2.18 -6.62 -12.77
N GLN A 129 -2.81 -5.63 -12.13
CA GLN A 129 -2.88 -5.47 -10.66
C GLN A 129 -4.33 -5.44 -10.17
N PRO A 130 -5.08 -6.56 -10.24
CA PRO A 130 -6.47 -6.64 -9.79
C PRO A 130 -6.60 -6.36 -8.29
N ASP A 131 -7.56 -5.52 -7.91
CA ASP A 131 -7.82 -5.12 -6.53
C ASP A 131 -8.47 -6.25 -5.73
N LEU A 132 -7.93 -6.51 -4.54
CA LEU A 132 -8.45 -7.48 -3.59
C LEU A 132 -9.75 -7.01 -2.94
N ASN A 133 -10.65 -7.95 -2.70
CA ASN A 133 -11.91 -7.70 -2.00
C ASN A 133 -11.74 -7.84 -0.47
N TRP A 134 -11.39 -6.75 0.21
CA TRP A 134 -11.21 -6.73 1.67
C TRP A 134 -12.51 -6.93 2.47
N GLU A 135 -13.68 -6.82 1.84
CA GLU A 135 -14.95 -7.23 2.46
C GLU A 135 -14.98 -8.73 2.76
N ASN A 136 -14.26 -9.54 1.97
CA ASN A 136 -14.17 -10.97 2.16
C ASN A 136 -13.22 -11.32 3.33
N PRO A 137 -13.71 -11.93 4.42
CA PRO A 137 -12.88 -12.28 5.56
C PRO A 137 -11.79 -13.33 5.24
N LYS A 138 -11.96 -14.12 4.17
CA LYS A 138 -10.94 -15.06 3.74
C LYS A 138 -9.71 -14.33 3.18
N VAL A 139 -9.93 -13.26 2.41
CA VAL A 139 -8.83 -12.41 1.92
C VAL A 139 -8.05 -11.82 3.09
N ARG A 140 -8.74 -11.28 4.10
CA ARG A 140 -8.08 -10.76 5.30
C ARG A 140 -7.26 -11.82 6.03
N GLN A 141 -7.80 -13.05 6.16
CA GLN A 141 -7.07 -14.15 6.80
C GLN A 141 -5.81 -14.54 6.01
N GLU A 142 -5.89 -14.61 4.68
CA GLU A 142 -4.71 -14.89 3.83
C GLU A 142 -3.63 -13.80 4.00
N VAL A 143 -4.03 -12.53 4.07
CA VAL A 143 -3.10 -11.42 4.35
C VAL A 143 -2.47 -11.58 5.73
N TYR A 144 -3.24 -11.96 6.76
CA TYR A 144 -2.68 -12.18 8.11
C TYR A 144 -1.69 -13.35 8.14
N ASP A 145 -1.90 -14.36 7.32
CA ASP A 145 -0.97 -15.49 7.21
C ASP A 145 0.31 -15.11 6.44
N ILE A 146 0.24 -14.17 5.49
CA ILE A 146 1.40 -13.56 4.84
C ILE A 146 2.22 -12.75 5.85
N LEU A 147 1.55 -11.90 6.64
CA LEU A 147 2.20 -11.10 7.69
C LEU A 147 2.94 -12.00 8.69
N ARG A 148 2.27 -13.03 9.22
CA ARG A 148 2.88 -13.99 10.16
C ARG A 148 4.08 -14.70 9.55
N PHE A 149 4.00 -15.13 8.30
CA PHE A 149 5.10 -15.81 7.61
C PHE A 149 6.39 -14.98 7.64
N TRP A 150 6.32 -13.69 7.38
CA TRP A 150 7.49 -12.82 7.36
C TRP A 150 7.93 -12.41 8.76
N LEU A 151 6.99 -12.15 9.66
CA LEU A 151 7.29 -11.81 11.06
C LEU A 151 7.94 -12.99 11.79
N ASP A 152 7.51 -14.22 11.55
CA ASP A 152 8.11 -15.43 12.10
C ASP A 152 9.53 -15.70 11.56
N LYS A 153 9.88 -15.11 10.40
CA LYS A 153 11.27 -15.07 9.91
C LYS A 153 12.14 -14.03 10.61
N GLY A 154 11.53 -13.12 11.38
CA GLY A 154 12.24 -12.15 12.22
C GLY A 154 12.41 -10.77 11.59
N ILE A 155 11.65 -10.39 10.57
CA ILE A 155 11.64 -9.00 10.10
C ILE A 155 11.09 -8.06 11.18
N ASP A 156 11.45 -6.79 11.11
CA ASP A 156 11.15 -5.79 12.14
C ASP A 156 9.91 -4.95 11.82
N GLY A 157 9.16 -5.30 10.78
CA GLY A 157 7.90 -4.62 10.45
C GLY A 157 7.63 -4.45 8.96
N PHE A 158 6.70 -3.53 8.67
CA PHE A 158 6.22 -3.31 7.31
C PHE A 158 6.07 -1.83 6.98
N ARG A 159 6.45 -1.47 5.76
CA ARG A 159 5.86 -0.36 5.02
C ARG A 159 4.64 -0.89 4.28
N MET A 160 3.50 -0.26 4.46
CA MET A 160 2.23 -0.76 3.92
C MET A 160 1.78 0.07 2.75
N ASP A 161 1.87 -0.53 1.57
CA ASP A 161 1.56 0.08 0.28
C ASP A 161 0.09 0.49 0.19
N VAL A 162 -0.16 1.74 -0.18
CA VAL A 162 -1.49 2.36 -0.36
C VAL A 162 -2.54 1.88 0.64
N ILE A 163 -2.16 1.73 1.90
CA ILE A 163 -2.97 1.08 2.94
C ILE A 163 -4.32 1.77 3.18
N SER A 164 -4.44 3.05 2.84
CA SER A 164 -5.70 3.80 2.93
C SER A 164 -6.72 3.39 1.86
N LEU A 165 -6.34 2.59 0.87
CA LEU A 165 -7.21 2.18 -0.23
C LEU A 165 -7.89 0.82 -0.03
N LEU A 166 -7.65 0.11 1.08
CA LEU A 166 -8.15 -1.26 1.28
C LEU A 166 -9.69 -1.35 1.28
N SER A 167 -10.36 -0.38 1.89
CA SER A 167 -11.82 -0.35 1.97
C SER A 167 -12.41 0.45 0.81
N LYS A 168 -13.16 -0.21 -0.06
CA LYS A 168 -13.92 0.47 -1.11
C LYS A 168 -15.32 0.83 -0.59
N ASP A 169 -15.81 2.01 -0.93
CA ASP A 169 -17.24 2.33 -0.74
C ASP A 169 -18.08 1.40 -1.61
N GLN A 170 -18.92 0.58 -0.99
CA GLN A 170 -19.70 -0.43 -1.69
C GLN A 170 -20.82 0.16 -2.57
N SER A 171 -21.09 1.45 -2.49
CA SER A 171 -21.94 2.15 -3.44
C SER A 171 -21.25 2.45 -4.77
N PHE A 172 -19.90 2.35 -4.80
CA PHE A 172 -19.06 2.63 -5.98
C PHE A 172 -19.43 3.94 -6.68
N PRO A 173 -19.42 5.08 -5.97
CA PRO A 173 -19.87 6.36 -6.53
C PRO A 173 -18.98 6.80 -7.69
N ASP A 174 -19.53 7.57 -8.63
CA ASP A 174 -18.71 8.27 -9.61
C ASP A 174 -17.69 9.20 -8.96
N GLY A 175 -16.49 9.22 -9.48
CA GLY A 175 -15.45 10.12 -9.05
C GLY A 175 -15.44 11.45 -9.82
N PRO A 176 -14.92 12.52 -9.22
CA PRO A 176 -14.77 13.79 -9.91
C PRO A 176 -13.81 13.63 -11.09
N VAL A 177 -14.22 14.13 -12.26
CA VAL A 177 -13.37 14.18 -13.44
C VAL A 177 -12.45 15.39 -13.31
N ILE A 178 -11.15 15.14 -13.22
CA ILE A 178 -10.13 16.18 -13.21
C ILE A 178 -10.01 16.73 -14.63
N GLN A 179 -9.86 18.04 -14.76
CA GLN A 179 -9.74 18.73 -16.03
C GLN A 179 -8.75 18.02 -16.98
N ASN A 180 -9.16 17.79 -18.23
CA ASN A 180 -8.42 17.07 -19.28
C ASN A 180 -8.23 15.55 -19.09
N LYS A 181 -8.90 14.92 -18.13
CA LYS A 181 -8.93 13.44 -18.02
C LYS A 181 -10.25 12.88 -18.57
N ALA A 182 -10.19 11.68 -19.15
CA ALA A 182 -11.36 10.98 -19.68
C ALA A 182 -12.19 10.28 -18.59
N TYR A 183 -11.58 10.02 -17.44
CA TYR A 183 -12.15 9.23 -16.34
C TYR A 183 -12.15 10.02 -15.02
N GLY A 184 -13.03 9.64 -14.10
CA GLY A 184 -13.10 10.16 -12.76
C GLY A 184 -12.05 9.55 -11.83
N SER A 185 -11.80 10.21 -10.72
CA SER A 185 -10.85 9.74 -9.71
C SER A 185 -11.45 8.61 -8.88
N TYR A 186 -10.79 7.45 -8.84
CA TYR A 186 -11.18 6.33 -7.97
C TYR A 186 -11.00 6.64 -6.47
N TYR A 187 -10.18 7.62 -6.12
CA TYR A 187 -9.99 8.01 -4.72
C TYR A 187 -11.29 8.40 -4.01
N ALA A 188 -12.29 8.90 -4.75
CA ALA A 188 -13.59 9.25 -4.19
C ALA A 188 -14.30 8.08 -3.50
N GLY A 189 -14.04 6.85 -3.93
CA GLY A 189 -14.64 5.65 -3.34
C GLY A 189 -13.63 4.67 -2.74
N CYS A 190 -12.33 4.96 -2.83
CA CYS A 190 -11.29 4.07 -2.33
C CYS A 190 -10.47 4.66 -1.18
N ALA A 191 -10.18 5.98 -1.22
CA ALA A 191 -9.33 6.58 -0.18
C ALA A 191 -10.10 6.72 1.15
N ASN A 192 -9.48 6.27 2.24
CA ASN A 192 -10.05 6.33 3.59
C ASN A 192 -11.49 5.76 3.65
N GLY A 193 -11.71 4.65 2.93
CA GLY A 193 -13.04 4.07 2.77
C GLY A 193 -13.68 3.66 4.09
N PRO A 194 -15.01 3.38 4.10
CA PRO A 194 -15.83 3.32 5.32
C PRO A 194 -15.36 2.34 6.38
N ARG A 195 -14.66 1.27 5.99
CA ARG A 195 -14.24 0.19 6.88
C ARG A 195 -12.72 0.07 7.04
N VAL A 196 -11.93 1.03 6.48
CA VAL A 196 -10.46 0.92 6.51
C VAL A 196 -9.94 0.77 7.95
N HIS A 197 -10.43 1.57 8.87
CA HIS A 197 -10.03 1.52 10.28
C HIS A 197 -10.45 0.21 10.97
N GLU A 198 -11.63 -0.33 10.63
CA GLU A 198 -12.05 -1.65 11.11
C GLU A 198 -11.07 -2.74 10.66
N PHE A 199 -10.67 -2.73 9.39
CA PHE A 199 -9.71 -3.70 8.85
C PHE A 199 -8.33 -3.57 9.48
N LEU A 200 -7.86 -2.35 9.71
CA LEU A 200 -6.57 -2.11 10.37
C LEU A 200 -6.58 -2.52 11.84
N GLN A 201 -7.66 -2.23 12.57
CA GLN A 201 -7.82 -2.69 13.96
C GLN A 201 -7.91 -4.22 14.04
N GLU A 202 -8.58 -4.86 13.08
CA GLU A 202 -8.60 -6.33 12.97
C GLU A 202 -7.18 -6.87 12.71
N MET A 203 -6.45 -6.30 11.74
CA MET A 203 -5.06 -6.67 11.43
C MET A 203 -4.14 -6.51 12.66
N ASN A 204 -4.29 -5.40 13.37
CA ASN A 204 -3.52 -5.15 14.60
C ASN A 204 -3.81 -6.19 15.66
N ARG A 205 -5.08 -6.44 15.96
CA ARG A 205 -5.52 -7.44 16.95
C ARG A 205 -5.07 -8.86 16.59
N GLU A 206 -5.20 -9.23 15.30
CA GLU A 206 -4.92 -10.59 14.84
C GLU A 206 -3.43 -10.86 14.65
N VAL A 207 -2.63 -9.84 14.32
CA VAL A 207 -1.21 -10.01 14.00
C VAL A 207 -0.32 -8.97 14.65
N LEU A 208 -0.43 -7.68 14.30
CA LEU A 208 0.63 -6.70 14.57
C LEU A 208 0.93 -6.54 16.06
N SER A 209 -0.09 -6.54 16.93
CA SER A 209 0.09 -6.43 18.40
C SER A 209 0.78 -7.64 19.05
N LYS A 210 1.02 -8.71 18.32
CA LYS A 210 1.67 -9.93 18.83
C LYS A 210 3.18 -9.94 18.63
N TYR A 211 3.70 -8.94 17.93
CA TYR A 211 5.11 -8.81 17.59
C TYR A 211 5.63 -7.41 18.00
N ASP A 212 6.90 -7.32 18.34
CA ASP A 212 7.59 -6.03 18.60
C ASP A 212 8.12 -5.48 17.27
N ILE A 213 7.29 -4.74 16.58
CA ILE A 213 7.54 -4.31 15.19
C ILE A 213 7.11 -2.86 14.96
N MET A 214 7.60 -2.30 13.85
CA MET A 214 7.20 -0.99 13.35
C MET A 214 6.34 -1.13 12.09
N THR A 215 5.30 -0.31 12.00
CA THR A 215 4.48 -0.18 10.79
C THR A 215 4.42 1.26 10.32
N VAL A 216 4.58 1.47 9.02
CA VAL A 216 4.39 2.77 8.38
C VAL A 216 3.49 2.61 7.15
N GLY A 217 2.33 3.25 7.15
CA GLY A 217 1.35 3.20 6.08
C GLY A 217 1.57 4.28 5.04
N GLU A 218 1.50 3.92 3.77
CA GLU A 218 1.36 4.90 2.71
C GLU A 218 -0.12 5.28 2.59
N THR A 219 -0.44 6.56 2.81
CA THR A 219 -1.83 7.04 2.86
C THR A 219 -2.05 8.20 1.89
N PRO A 220 -2.11 7.92 0.57
CA PRO A 220 -2.43 8.95 -0.40
C PRO A 220 -3.83 9.54 -0.11
N HIS A 221 -4.00 10.84 -0.39
CA HIS A 221 -5.24 11.57 -0.16
C HIS A 221 -5.75 11.57 1.29
N THR A 222 -4.83 11.50 2.26
CA THR A 222 -5.13 11.55 3.69
C THR A 222 -4.60 12.87 4.25
N ASN A 223 -5.45 13.65 4.91
CA ASN A 223 -5.05 14.86 5.64
C ASN A 223 -4.61 14.53 7.07
N ALA A 224 -4.10 15.53 7.80
CA ALA A 224 -3.57 15.31 9.14
C ALA A 224 -4.63 14.85 10.17
N ASP A 225 -5.89 15.28 10.03
CA ASP A 225 -6.98 14.85 10.92
C ASP A 225 -7.34 13.37 10.67
N GLU A 226 -7.40 12.96 9.40
CA GLU A 226 -7.61 11.57 9.03
C GLU A 226 -6.42 10.70 9.45
N ALA A 227 -5.18 11.20 9.26
CA ALA A 227 -3.96 10.49 9.66
C ALA A 227 -3.92 10.19 11.16
N ALA A 228 -4.45 11.08 11.99
CA ALA A 228 -4.59 10.85 13.43
C ALA A 228 -5.39 9.58 13.74
N LEU A 229 -6.37 9.24 12.91
CA LEU A 229 -7.14 7.98 13.09
C LEU A 229 -6.30 6.73 12.88
N TYR A 230 -5.30 6.78 11.97
CA TYR A 230 -4.39 5.66 11.73
C TYR A 230 -3.31 5.52 12.80
N THR A 231 -2.88 6.64 13.40
CA THR A 231 -1.64 6.69 14.22
C THR A 231 -1.87 6.93 15.71
N ASP A 232 -3.07 7.29 16.14
CA ASP A 232 -3.39 7.40 17.56
C ASP A 232 -3.20 6.05 18.24
N GLU A 233 -2.26 5.98 19.18
CA GLU A 233 -1.88 4.75 19.88
C GLU A 233 -3.08 4.03 20.53
N SER A 234 -4.08 4.79 21.00
CA SER A 234 -5.27 4.23 21.64
C SER A 234 -6.15 3.45 20.67
N ARG A 235 -6.08 3.74 19.37
CA ARG A 235 -6.89 3.10 18.33
C ARG A 235 -6.35 1.74 17.89
N LYS A 236 -5.06 1.48 18.13
CA LYS A 236 -4.43 0.19 17.80
C LYS A 236 -4.51 -0.15 16.30
N GLU A 237 -3.98 0.75 15.48
CA GLU A 237 -3.88 0.57 14.03
C GLU A 237 -2.41 0.51 13.60
N LEU A 238 -1.83 1.62 13.14
CA LEU A 238 -0.44 1.72 12.68
C LEU A 238 0.41 2.60 13.60
N ASN A 239 1.74 2.51 13.51
CA ASN A 239 2.62 3.40 14.25
C ASN A 239 2.75 4.78 13.57
N MET A 240 2.90 4.78 12.24
CA MET A 240 3.13 5.98 11.43
C MET A 240 2.43 5.90 10.09
N VAL A 241 2.29 7.05 9.42
CA VAL A 241 1.88 7.11 8.01
C VAL A 241 2.76 8.08 7.23
N PHE A 242 2.98 7.80 5.95
CA PHE A 242 3.52 8.75 4.99
C PHE A 242 2.40 9.61 4.43
N HIS A 243 2.53 10.92 4.55
CA HIS A 243 1.61 11.89 3.96
C HIS A 243 2.20 12.55 2.73
N PHE A 244 1.35 13.10 1.87
CA PHE A 244 1.75 13.65 0.58
C PHE A 244 1.52 15.18 0.47
N ASP A 245 0.98 15.84 1.49
CA ASP A 245 0.64 17.26 1.45
C ASP A 245 1.81 18.16 1.05
N HIS A 246 3.02 17.85 1.55
CA HIS A 246 4.22 18.62 1.22
C HIS A 246 4.74 18.36 -0.20
N MET A 247 4.45 17.18 -0.77
CA MET A 247 4.87 16.78 -2.11
C MET A 247 4.08 17.49 -3.21
N HIS A 248 2.88 18.00 -2.89
CA HIS A 248 2.01 18.66 -3.84
C HIS A 248 2.13 20.19 -3.86
N LEU A 249 3.02 20.77 -3.04
CA LEU A 249 3.11 22.23 -2.86
C LEU A 249 3.64 22.99 -4.08
N ASP A 250 4.32 22.32 -4.98
CA ASP A 250 4.83 22.87 -6.23
C ASP A 250 4.05 22.40 -7.47
N TYR A 251 3.01 21.58 -7.27
CA TYR A 251 2.17 21.10 -8.38
C TYR A 251 1.37 22.23 -9.01
N ASP A 252 1.19 22.14 -10.32
CA ASP A 252 0.27 22.92 -11.14
C ASP A 252 -0.51 21.99 -12.07
N GLU A 253 -0.97 22.49 -13.20
CA GLU A 253 -1.66 21.70 -14.24
C GLU A 253 -0.81 20.56 -14.82
N ASN A 254 0.52 20.60 -14.67
CA ASN A 254 1.45 19.55 -15.08
C ASN A 254 1.69 18.50 -13.98
N GLY A 255 1.07 18.63 -12.81
CA GLY A 255 1.20 17.73 -11.68
C GLY A 255 2.65 17.64 -11.18
N LYS A 256 3.16 16.42 -10.97
CA LYS A 256 4.54 16.19 -10.48
C LYS A 256 5.66 16.62 -11.45
N TYR A 257 5.32 16.96 -12.67
CA TYR A 257 6.27 17.49 -13.66
C TYR A 257 6.30 19.02 -13.68
N ALA A 258 5.62 19.68 -12.75
CA ALA A 258 5.71 21.13 -12.56
C ALA A 258 7.13 21.57 -12.21
N THR A 259 7.50 22.77 -12.66
CA THR A 259 8.82 23.35 -12.39
C THR A 259 8.76 24.50 -11.39
N ASN A 260 7.67 24.59 -10.64
CA ASN A 260 7.48 25.61 -9.64
C ASN A 260 8.41 25.42 -8.45
N ARG A 261 8.73 26.51 -7.76
CA ARG A 261 9.46 26.42 -6.50
C ARG A 261 8.48 26.21 -5.36
N VAL A 262 8.80 25.26 -4.48
CA VAL A 262 8.04 25.08 -3.23
C VAL A 262 8.05 26.36 -2.41
N PRO A 263 6.90 26.98 -2.12
CA PRO A 263 6.84 28.18 -1.28
C PRO A 263 7.20 27.84 0.17
N LEU A 264 8.30 28.40 0.69
CA LEU A 264 8.79 28.09 2.04
C LEU A 264 7.73 28.28 3.13
N VAL A 265 6.89 29.32 3.01
CA VAL A 265 5.82 29.57 3.99
C VAL A 265 4.77 28.46 3.96
N ALA A 266 4.39 27.98 2.76
CA ALA A 266 3.44 26.87 2.60
C ALA A 266 4.04 25.56 3.15
N LEU A 267 5.30 25.27 2.84
CA LEU A 267 6.02 24.12 3.38
C LEU A 267 6.05 24.12 4.91
N LYS A 268 6.45 25.24 5.51
CA LYS A 268 6.44 25.39 6.99
C LYS A 268 5.05 25.17 7.58
N LYS A 269 4.01 25.71 6.94
CA LYS A 269 2.64 25.52 7.39
C LYS A 269 2.24 24.03 7.40
N VAL A 270 2.47 23.32 6.30
CA VAL A 270 2.15 21.88 6.19
C VAL A 270 2.92 21.08 7.23
N MET A 271 4.25 21.26 7.30
CA MET A 271 5.07 20.52 8.26
C MET A 271 4.66 20.79 9.72
N THR A 272 4.37 22.04 10.07
CA THR A 272 3.90 22.40 11.43
C THR A 272 2.55 21.75 11.72
N GLN A 273 1.59 21.85 10.78
CA GLN A 273 0.26 21.25 10.95
C GLN A 273 0.34 19.74 11.22
N TRP A 274 1.16 19.03 10.50
CA TRP A 274 1.36 17.58 10.70
C TRP A 274 2.04 17.27 12.03
N GLN A 275 3.07 18.06 12.41
CA GLN A 275 3.73 17.88 13.71
C GLN A 275 2.77 18.13 14.88
N ASP A 276 2.04 19.22 14.83
CA ASP A 276 1.09 19.59 15.89
C ASP A 276 0.00 18.51 16.02
N LYS A 277 -0.56 18.08 14.89
CA LYS A 277 -1.63 17.07 14.89
C LYS A 277 -1.16 15.71 15.40
N MET A 278 0.01 15.24 14.97
CA MET A 278 0.57 13.98 15.48
C MET A 278 0.90 14.07 16.97
N HIS A 279 1.36 15.24 17.45
CA HIS A 279 1.57 15.45 18.87
C HIS A 279 0.24 15.43 19.67
N GLU A 280 -0.79 16.08 19.16
CA GLU A 280 -2.13 16.12 19.80
C GLU A 280 -2.76 14.74 19.97
N CYS A 281 -2.59 13.84 18.98
CA CYS A 281 -3.15 12.49 19.00
C CYS A 281 -2.21 11.43 19.59
N ASN A 282 -1.05 11.82 20.14
CA ASN A 282 -0.01 10.91 20.60
C ASN A 282 0.46 9.91 19.51
N GLY A 283 0.46 10.37 18.27
CA GLY A 283 0.94 9.61 17.10
C GLY A 283 2.38 9.95 16.74
N TRP A 284 2.98 9.14 15.92
CA TRP A 284 4.31 9.39 15.35
C TRP A 284 4.20 10.00 13.97
N ASN A 285 4.94 11.09 13.74
CA ASN A 285 5.05 11.69 12.43
C ASN A 285 6.21 11.07 11.63
N SER A 286 5.96 10.68 10.39
CA SER A 286 6.98 10.18 9.48
C SER A 286 7.31 11.26 8.45
N LEU A 287 8.43 11.97 8.65
CA LEU A 287 8.89 13.03 7.75
C LEU A 287 9.80 12.46 6.67
N TYR A 288 9.59 12.88 5.43
CA TYR A 288 10.44 12.52 4.29
C TYR A 288 10.45 13.65 3.25
N TRP A 289 11.42 13.64 2.35
CA TRP A 289 11.55 14.62 1.25
C TRP A 289 11.31 14.03 -0.12
N CYS A 290 11.62 12.76 -0.31
CA CYS A 290 11.38 12.03 -1.53
C CYS A 290 11.22 10.53 -1.22
N ASN A 291 10.68 9.81 -2.18
CA ASN A 291 10.62 8.36 -2.19
C ASN A 291 10.93 7.82 -3.59
N HIS A 292 10.75 6.53 -3.83
CA HIS A 292 11.01 5.90 -5.12
C HIS A 292 10.04 6.31 -6.24
N ASP A 293 8.92 6.98 -5.92
CA ASP A 293 7.90 7.48 -6.88
C ASP A 293 8.12 8.94 -7.30
N GLN A 294 9.10 9.63 -6.70
CA GLN A 294 9.33 11.05 -6.87
C GLN A 294 10.64 11.36 -7.60
#